data_e2ce12781a08ad7530fc69c67a1465da
#
_entry.id   e2ce12781a08ad7530fc69c67a1465da
#
_cell.length_a   1.000
_cell.length_b   1.000
_cell.length_c   1.000
_cell.angle_alpha   90.00
_cell.angle_beta   90.00
_cell.angle_gamma   90.00
#
_symmetry.space_group_name_H-M   'P 1'
#
loop_
_entity.id
_entity.type
_entity.pdbx_description
1 polymer ?
#
loop_
_entity_poly.entity_id
_entity_poly.type
_entity_poly.pdbx_seq_one_letter_code
_entity_poly.pdbx_strand_id
1 'polypeptide(L)'
;INYILYHSEGKKFPHQWGPLVYIHPENDVTLSTHNIMCELDYNLNLANAQRVDMALDTGKPTWNFIGLEDARLFSWEDKLYLCGVRRDCYDSKGTGRMELCNIDLVDGKWTEISRHPIPAPGDNSSFCEKNWMPVVDMPYHFVKWCNPTQVVKFDIENGTTEEVFKSTEDRKPYQKDFRGGSQVI
;
A
#
# COMPACT_ATOMS: atom_id res chain seq x y z
N ILE A 1 9.89 3.17 -10.59
CA ILE A 1 9.04 4.13 -11.29
C ILE A 1 8.20 3.33 -12.26
N ASN A 2 6.91 3.26 -12.01
CA ASN A 2 5.97 2.60 -12.91
C ASN A 2 5.53 3.60 -13.97
N TYR A 3 5.84 3.33 -15.22
CA TYR A 3 5.33 4.13 -16.32
C TYR A 3 4.03 3.54 -16.81
N ILE A 4 2.95 4.27 -16.63
CA ILE A 4 1.67 3.96 -17.24
C ILE A 4 1.54 4.89 -18.43
N LEU A 5 1.57 4.35 -19.63
CA LEU A 5 1.30 5.11 -20.84
C LEU A 5 -0.12 4.84 -21.32
N TYR A 6 -0.85 5.91 -21.53
CA TYR A 6 -2.13 5.85 -22.19
C TYR A 6 -1.92 5.79 -23.71
N HIS A 7 -2.36 4.71 -24.31
CA HIS A 7 -2.48 4.64 -25.75
C HIS A 7 -3.91 5.01 -26.13
N SER A 8 -4.07 6.15 -26.78
CA SER A 8 -5.33 6.52 -27.41
C SER A 8 -5.29 6.03 -28.85
N GLU A 9 -5.82 4.88 -29.14
CA GLU A 9 -6.07 4.48 -30.52
C GLU A 9 -7.07 5.45 -31.17
N GLY A 10 -6.57 6.56 -31.71
CA GLY A 10 -7.27 7.43 -32.65
C GLY A 10 -8.63 8.00 -32.24
N LYS A 11 -9.09 7.86 -31.01
CA LYS A 11 -10.38 8.40 -30.57
C LYS A 11 -10.20 9.74 -29.87
N LYS A 12 -10.88 10.76 -30.41
CA LYS A 12 -10.95 12.09 -29.79
C LYS A 12 -11.64 12.00 -28.45
N PHE A 13 -10.94 12.43 -27.40
CA PHE A 13 -11.42 12.45 -26.03
C PHE A 13 -12.22 13.68 -25.68
N PRO A 14 -13.18 13.57 -24.77
CA PRO A 14 -12.93 14.27 -23.52
C PRO A 14 -12.96 13.43 -22.24
N HIS A 15 -13.47 12.22 -22.21
CA HIS A 15 -13.68 11.53 -20.92
C HIS A 15 -13.53 10.00 -20.94
N GLN A 16 -12.94 9.41 -21.96
CA GLN A 16 -12.68 7.97 -21.96
C GLN A 16 -11.19 7.72 -22.03
N TRP A 17 -10.68 7.16 -20.95
CA TRP A 17 -9.34 6.61 -20.89
C TRP A 17 -9.29 5.35 -21.76
N GLY A 18 -8.32 5.26 -22.65
CA GLY A 18 -8.06 4.03 -23.43
C GLY A 18 -7.63 2.88 -22.51
N PRO A 19 -7.46 1.67 -23.04
CA PRO A 19 -6.96 0.55 -22.29
C PRO A 19 -5.60 0.91 -21.67
N LEU A 20 -5.42 0.50 -20.42
CA LEU A 20 -4.17 0.67 -19.71
C LEU A 20 -3.08 -0.15 -20.40
N VAL A 21 -2.03 0.49 -20.87
CA VAL A 21 -0.90 -0.18 -21.50
C VAL A 21 0.32 -0.01 -20.60
N TYR A 22 0.90 -1.14 -20.21
CA TYR A 22 2.16 -1.17 -19.50
C TYR A 22 3.30 -1.32 -20.51
N ILE A 23 4.32 -0.47 -20.41
CA ILE A 23 5.53 -0.62 -21.18
C ILE A 23 6.50 -1.45 -20.36
N HIS A 24 6.87 -2.60 -20.91
CA HIS A 24 7.83 -3.50 -20.32
C HIS A 24 9.12 -3.50 -21.15
N PRO A 25 10.28 -3.79 -20.54
CA PRO A 25 11.46 -4.21 -21.30
C PRO A 25 11.14 -5.46 -22.15
N GLU A 26 11.86 -5.66 -23.23
CA GLU A 26 11.73 -6.89 -24.02
C GLU A 26 11.91 -8.13 -23.12
N ASN A 27 10.95 -9.04 -23.22
CA ASN A 27 10.91 -10.31 -22.47
C ASN A 27 10.72 -10.21 -20.94
N ASP A 28 10.37 -9.05 -20.41
CA ASP A 28 10.04 -8.90 -18.99
C ASP A 28 8.67 -8.22 -18.83
N VAL A 29 7.68 -8.97 -18.39
CA VAL A 29 6.31 -8.48 -18.15
C VAL A 29 6.08 -8.08 -16.69
N THR A 30 7.13 -8.02 -15.87
CA THR A 30 7.02 -7.68 -14.47
C THR A 30 7.04 -6.16 -14.24
N LEU A 31 6.30 -5.71 -13.23
CA LEU A 31 6.34 -4.35 -12.70
C LEU A 31 6.83 -4.42 -11.26
N SER A 32 8.07 -4.04 -11.04
CA SER A 32 8.67 -4.08 -9.71
C SER A 32 8.56 -2.73 -9.01
N THR A 33 7.97 -2.74 -7.83
CA THR A 33 7.90 -1.58 -6.95
C THR A 33 9.10 -1.57 -6.01
N HIS A 34 9.77 -0.43 -5.92
CA HIS A 34 10.86 -0.19 -4.99
C HIS A 34 10.51 0.97 -4.08
N ASN A 35 10.62 0.77 -2.79
CA ASN A 35 10.42 1.81 -1.79
C ASN A 35 11.73 2.54 -1.55
N ILE A 36 11.69 3.89 -1.57
CA ILE A 36 12.85 4.74 -1.36
C ILE A 36 12.57 5.62 -0.15
N MET A 37 13.42 5.53 0.86
CA MET A 37 13.42 6.44 1.99
C MET A 37 14.12 7.73 1.57
N CYS A 38 13.43 8.85 1.73
CA CYS A 38 13.94 10.18 1.46
C CYS A 38 14.04 10.97 2.76
N GLU A 39 15.21 11.52 3.04
CA GLU A 39 15.43 12.46 4.12
C GLU A 39 15.38 13.87 3.57
N LEU A 40 14.58 14.73 4.19
CA LEU A 40 14.42 16.12 3.79
C LEU A 40 14.98 17.03 4.87
N ASP A 41 15.60 18.14 4.47
CA ASP A 41 15.97 19.22 5.38
C ASP A 41 14.73 20.07 5.78
N TYR A 42 14.93 21.05 6.67
CA TYR A 42 13.85 21.93 7.12
C TYR A 42 13.24 22.79 6.01
N ASN A 43 13.92 22.92 4.88
CA ASN A 43 13.42 23.64 3.70
C ASN A 43 12.78 22.69 2.68
N LEU A 44 12.58 21.40 3.04
CA LEU A 44 12.05 20.34 2.21
C LEU A 44 12.96 20.00 1.00
N ASN A 45 14.25 20.33 1.06
CA ASN A 45 15.20 19.85 0.07
C ASN A 45 15.60 18.40 0.40
N LEU A 46 15.81 17.63 -0.64
CA LEU A 46 16.29 16.25 -0.51
C LEU A 46 17.74 16.26 0.01
N ALA A 47 17.94 15.80 1.23
CA ALA A 47 19.26 15.64 1.85
C ALA A 47 19.87 14.26 1.54
N ASN A 48 19.04 13.21 1.55
CA ASN A 48 19.45 11.85 1.26
C ASN A 48 18.31 11.05 0.64
N ALA A 49 18.64 10.05 -0.20
CA ALA A 49 17.69 9.10 -0.74
C ALA A 49 18.32 7.72 -0.78
N GLN A 50 17.68 6.75 -0.15
CA GLN A 50 18.17 5.38 -0.08
C GLN A 50 17.04 4.39 -0.36
N ARG A 51 17.29 3.40 -1.20
CA ARG A 51 16.35 2.30 -1.39
C ARG A 51 16.25 1.48 -0.11
N VAL A 52 15.02 1.19 0.30
CA VAL A 52 14.77 0.27 1.42
C VAL A 52 15.08 -1.15 0.95
N ASP A 53 15.90 -1.85 1.72
CA ASP A 53 16.15 -3.27 1.51
C ASP A 53 14.97 -4.08 2.05
N MET A 54 14.16 -4.60 1.14
CA MET A 54 13.01 -5.45 1.46
C MET A 54 13.51 -6.90 1.63
N ALA A 55 14.33 -7.12 2.65
CA ALA A 55 15.11 -8.34 2.87
C ALA A 55 14.26 -9.61 3.02
N LEU A 56 12.98 -9.47 3.35
CA LEU A 56 12.06 -10.60 3.53
C LEU A 56 11.36 -11.03 2.23
N ASP A 57 11.68 -10.40 1.09
CA ASP A 57 11.19 -10.80 -0.23
C ASP A 57 11.99 -11.98 -0.78
N THR A 58 11.87 -13.15 -0.14
CA THR A 58 12.66 -14.33 -0.48
C THR A 58 11.94 -15.33 -1.39
N GLY A 59 10.65 -15.14 -1.63
CA GLY A 59 9.82 -16.03 -2.44
C GLY A 59 9.89 -15.75 -3.94
N LYS A 60 9.61 -16.78 -4.76
CA LYS A 60 9.36 -16.56 -6.17
C LYS A 60 8.01 -15.85 -6.34
N PRO A 61 7.94 -14.70 -7.04
CA PRO A 61 6.69 -14.01 -7.27
C PRO A 61 5.64 -14.90 -7.95
N THR A 62 4.41 -14.84 -7.47
CA THR A 62 3.27 -15.56 -8.05
C THR A 62 2.49 -14.70 -9.05
N TRP A 63 2.79 -13.40 -9.10
CA TRP A 63 2.15 -12.41 -9.96
C TRP A 63 3.17 -11.42 -10.53
N ASN A 64 2.78 -10.71 -11.59
CA ASN A 64 3.67 -9.81 -12.31
C ASN A 64 3.91 -8.45 -11.62
N PHE A 65 3.09 -8.07 -10.64
CA PHE A 65 3.28 -6.84 -9.87
C PHE A 65 3.98 -7.20 -8.57
N ILE A 66 5.26 -6.83 -8.48
CA ILE A 66 6.18 -7.31 -7.45
C ILE A 66 6.46 -6.19 -6.46
N GLY A 67 6.45 -6.54 -5.18
CA GLY A 67 6.82 -5.66 -4.09
C GLY A 67 5.65 -4.95 -3.42
N LEU A 68 5.96 -4.06 -2.47
CA LEU A 68 4.99 -3.32 -1.67
C LEU A 68 4.59 -2.03 -2.39
N GLU A 69 3.37 -2.03 -2.97
CA GLU A 69 2.82 -0.89 -3.72
C GLU A 69 2.16 0.12 -2.79
N ASP A 70 2.17 1.40 -3.20
CA ASP A 70 1.48 2.51 -2.51
C ASP A 70 1.82 2.61 -1.02
N ALA A 71 3.08 2.31 -0.66
CA ALA A 71 3.52 2.27 0.72
C ALA A 71 3.46 3.66 1.38
N ARG A 72 2.92 3.69 2.60
CA ARG A 72 2.86 4.85 3.47
C ARG A 72 3.82 4.68 4.63
N LEU A 73 4.65 5.70 4.86
CA LEU A 73 5.57 5.76 5.98
C LEU A 73 4.89 6.45 7.17
N PHE A 74 5.00 5.87 8.35
CA PHE A 74 4.51 6.43 9.60
C PHE A 74 5.27 5.82 10.78
N SER A 75 5.06 6.35 11.97
CA SER A 75 5.63 5.78 13.20
C SER A 75 4.57 5.42 14.21
N TRP A 76 4.78 4.30 14.90
CA TRP A 76 4.08 3.89 16.12
C TRP A 76 5.10 3.44 17.15
N GLU A 77 4.96 3.88 18.40
CA GLU A 77 5.81 3.42 19.50
C GLU A 77 7.31 3.52 19.19
N ASP A 78 7.72 4.67 18.63
CA ASP A 78 9.11 4.96 18.21
C ASP A 78 9.70 4.02 17.14
N LYS A 79 8.86 3.23 16.47
CA LYS A 79 9.25 2.40 15.33
C LYS A 79 8.69 2.94 14.03
N LEU A 80 9.45 2.79 12.96
CA LEU A 80 9.01 3.17 11.62
C LEU A 80 8.36 1.99 10.91
N TYR A 81 7.27 2.28 10.23
CA TYR A 81 6.51 1.31 9.47
C TYR A 81 6.24 1.78 8.05
N LEU A 82 6.22 0.83 7.14
CA LEU A 82 5.61 0.95 5.82
C LEU A 82 4.33 0.12 5.80
N CYS A 83 3.22 0.70 5.35
CA CYS A 83 1.98 -0.02 5.10
C CYS A 83 1.56 0.18 3.65
N GLY A 84 1.41 -0.89 2.91
CA GLY A 84 1.06 -0.85 1.50
C GLY A 84 0.30 -2.10 1.07
N VAL A 85 0.01 -2.20 -0.23
CA VAL A 85 -0.59 -3.39 -0.81
C VAL A 85 0.47 -4.25 -1.48
N ARG A 86 0.36 -5.55 -1.29
CA ARG A 86 1.18 -6.53 -1.99
C ARG A 86 0.32 -7.53 -2.75
N ARG A 87 0.80 -7.96 -3.92
CA ARG A 87 0.03 -8.80 -4.85
C ARG A 87 0.76 -10.03 -5.33
N ASP A 88 2.06 -10.10 -5.17
CA ASP A 88 2.93 -11.11 -5.79
C ASP A 88 3.19 -12.35 -4.93
N CYS A 89 2.54 -12.48 -3.78
CA CYS A 89 2.81 -13.58 -2.86
C CYS A 89 1.57 -14.38 -2.38
N TYR A 90 0.37 -14.01 -2.81
CA TYR A 90 -0.86 -14.66 -2.32
C TYR A 90 -1.41 -15.70 -3.28
N ASP A 91 -1.49 -15.38 -4.56
CA ASP A 91 -1.97 -16.28 -5.60
C ASP A 91 -1.51 -15.83 -7.00
N SER A 92 -1.80 -16.69 -8.01
CA SER A 92 -1.48 -16.39 -9.41
C SER A 92 -2.47 -15.44 -10.09
N LYS A 93 -3.45 -14.90 -9.37
CA LYS A 93 -4.44 -13.93 -9.88
C LYS A 93 -4.09 -12.50 -9.49
N GLY A 94 -3.05 -12.31 -8.66
CA GLY A 94 -2.65 -11.00 -8.16
C GLY A 94 -3.62 -10.44 -7.13
N THR A 95 -4.15 -11.29 -6.28
CA THR A 95 -4.97 -10.86 -5.14
C THR A 95 -4.16 -9.93 -4.24
N GLY A 96 -4.66 -8.71 -4.01
CA GLY A 96 -4.00 -7.69 -3.21
C GLY A 96 -4.38 -7.76 -1.73
N ARG A 97 -3.37 -7.73 -0.87
CA ARG A 97 -3.54 -7.66 0.59
C ARG A 97 -2.70 -6.54 1.17
N MET A 98 -3.19 -5.93 2.24
CA MET A 98 -2.40 -4.98 3.00
C MET A 98 -1.28 -5.72 3.73
N GLU A 99 -0.11 -5.10 3.77
CA GLU A 99 1.02 -5.56 4.58
C GLU A 99 1.56 -4.43 5.43
N LEU A 100 1.98 -4.77 6.64
CA LEU A 100 2.66 -3.90 7.58
C LEU A 100 4.11 -4.36 7.70
N CYS A 101 5.05 -3.50 7.31
CA CYS A 101 6.47 -3.76 7.38
C CYS A 101 7.10 -2.82 8.41
N ASN A 102 7.77 -3.36 9.43
CA ASN A 102 8.65 -2.56 10.28
C ASN A 102 9.99 -2.38 9.56
N ILE A 103 10.49 -1.17 9.54
CA ILE A 103 11.80 -0.84 8.96
C ILE A 103 12.69 -0.15 9.98
N ASP A 104 13.99 -0.38 9.88
CA ASP A 104 14.99 0.26 10.73
C ASP A 104 16.29 0.50 9.96
N LEU A 105 17.18 1.29 10.53
CA LEU A 105 18.48 1.59 9.98
C LEU A 105 19.52 0.58 10.49
N VAL A 106 19.83 -0.43 9.69
CA VAL A 106 20.81 -1.49 10.00
C VAL A 106 22.09 -1.24 9.19
N ASP A 107 23.20 -1.06 9.87
CA ASP A 107 24.51 -0.80 9.25
C ASP A 107 24.47 0.37 8.21
N GLY A 108 23.70 1.41 8.51
CA GLY A 108 23.53 2.56 7.65
C GLY A 108 22.61 2.34 6.44
N LYS A 109 21.85 1.25 6.40
CA LYS A 109 20.88 0.94 5.36
C LYS A 109 19.48 0.78 5.93
N TRP A 110 18.51 1.42 5.31
CA TRP A 110 17.11 1.20 5.61
C TRP A 110 16.72 -0.22 5.22
N THR A 111 16.36 -1.02 6.21
CA THR A 111 16.14 -2.46 6.04
C THR A 111 14.82 -2.87 6.67
N GLU A 112 14.11 -3.75 6.01
CA GLU A 112 12.91 -4.40 6.55
C GLU A 112 13.29 -5.38 7.65
N ILE A 113 12.70 -5.17 8.85
CA ILE A 113 12.96 -5.98 10.04
C ILE A 113 11.90 -7.06 10.21
N SER A 114 10.64 -6.71 9.95
CA SER A 114 9.53 -7.66 10.01
C SER A 114 8.44 -7.30 9.03
N ARG A 115 7.63 -8.29 8.65
CA ARG A 115 6.49 -8.13 7.76
C ARG A 115 5.31 -8.95 8.24
N HIS A 116 4.14 -8.32 8.22
CA HIS A 116 2.90 -8.92 8.65
C HIS A 116 1.81 -8.68 7.63
N PRO A 117 1.27 -9.70 6.96
CA PRO A 117 0.05 -9.58 6.19
C PRO A 117 -1.10 -9.17 7.09
N ILE A 118 -1.90 -8.19 6.66
CA ILE A 118 -3.07 -7.72 7.40
C ILE A 118 -4.32 -8.29 6.71
N PRO A 119 -4.98 -9.30 7.27
CA PRO A 119 -6.22 -9.83 6.71
C PRO A 119 -7.33 -8.79 6.85
N ALA A 120 -8.24 -8.71 5.89
CA ALA A 120 -9.46 -7.94 6.07
C ALA A 120 -10.37 -8.62 7.10
N PRO A 121 -11.11 -7.86 7.93
CA PRO A 121 -12.03 -8.43 8.89
C PRO A 121 -13.17 -9.19 8.18
N GLY A 122 -13.61 -10.29 8.79
CA GLY A 122 -14.69 -11.11 8.28
C GLY A 122 -14.31 -11.97 7.07
N ASP A 123 -15.29 -12.26 6.21
CA ASP A 123 -15.05 -13.01 4.97
C ASP A 123 -14.31 -12.13 3.95
N ASN A 124 -13.06 -12.47 3.71
CA ASN A 124 -12.17 -11.71 2.84
C ASN A 124 -12.33 -12.13 1.38
N SER A 125 -13.49 -11.86 0.81
CA SER A 125 -13.79 -12.11 -0.61
C SER A 125 -13.26 -11.00 -1.54
N SER A 126 -12.71 -9.91 -1.01
CA SER A 126 -12.18 -8.81 -1.80
C SER A 126 -10.98 -9.26 -2.64
N PHE A 127 -11.03 -8.94 -3.93
CA PHE A 127 -9.91 -9.18 -4.84
C PHE A 127 -8.68 -8.32 -4.47
N CYS A 128 -8.90 -7.10 -3.97
CA CYS A 128 -7.78 -6.21 -3.64
C CYS A 128 -8.13 -5.31 -2.46
N GLU A 129 -7.51 -5.57 -1.33
CA GLU A 129 -7.48 -4.66 -0.19
C GLU A 129 -6.33 -3.67 -0.38
N LYS A 130 -6.65 -2.38 -0.36
CA LYS A 130 -5.66 -1.32 -0.51
C LYS A 130 -6.13 0.01 0.07
N ASN A 131 -5.20 0.96 0.17
CA ASN A 131 -5.47 2.34 0.62
C ASN A 131 -5.95 2.45 2.06
N TRP A 132 -5.64 1.47 2.91
CA TRP A 132 -5.91 1.62 4.34
C TRP A 132 -5.02 2.71 4.91
N MET A 133 -5.58 3.58 5.74
CA MET A 133 -4.89 4.71 6.33
C MET A 133 -4.53 4.40 7.79
N PRO A 134 -3.24 4.35 8.15
CA PRO A 134 -2.86 4.15 9.56
C PRO A 134 -3.32 5.35 10.40
N VAL A 135 -3.78 5.07 11.61
CA VAL A 135 -4.12 6.08 12.62
C VAL A 135 -2.89 6.28 13.50
N VAL A 136 -2.27 7.47 13.44
CA VAL A 136 -0.94 7.70 14.03
C VAL A 136 -0.96 7.53 15.55
N ASP A 137 -1.98 8.08 16.23
CA ASP A 137 -2.09 8.03 17.68
C ASP A 137 -2.72 6.74 18.24
N MET A 138 -3.07 5.80 17.35
CA MET A 138 -3.67 4.52 17.73
C MET A 138 -2.92 3.38 17.05
N PRO A 139 -1.87 2.82 17.68
CA PRO A 139 -1.11 1.73 17.12
C PRO A 139 -1.99 0.57 16.63
N TYR A 140 -1.64 0.05 15.45
CA TYR A 140 -2.33 -1.06 14.78
C TYR A 140 -3.77 -0.80 14.37
N HIS A 141 -4.23 0.46 14.39
CA HIS A 141 -5.54 0.85 13.86
C HIS A 141 -5.42 1.48 12.48
N PHE A 142 -6.40 1.16 11.62
CA PHE A 142 -6.45 1.65 10.26
C PHE A 142 -7.87 2.09 9.91
N VAL A 143 -7.98 3.22 9.23
CA VAL A 143 -9.22 3.56 8.54
C VAL A 143 -9.23 2.80 7.21
N LYS A 144 -10.08 1.78 7.11
CA LYS A 144 -10.23 0.94 5.92
C LYS A 144 -11.07 1.63 4.84
N TRP A 145 -12.15 2.29 5.25
CA TRP A 145 -13.05 3.06 4.39
C TRP A 145 -13.35 4.41 4.99
N CYS A 146 -13.47 5.43 4.13
CA CYS A 146 -13.81 6.77 4.56
C CYS A 146 -15.32 6.97 4.71
N ASN A 147 -16.14 6.25 3.91
CA ASN A 147 -17.59 6.43 3.93
C ASN A 147 -18.35 5.17 3.44
N PRO A 148 -19.14 4.51 4.31
CA PRO A 148 -19.16 4.75 5.76
C PRO A 148 -17.76 4.61 6.34
N THR A 149 -17.43 5.41 7.36
CA THR A 149 -16.13 5.28 8.01
C THR A 149 -16.04 3.93 8.68
N GLN A 150 -15.02 3.17 8.32
CA GLN A 150 -14.75 1.85 8.89
C GLN A 150 -13.33 1.86 9.47
N VAL A 151 -13.22 1.61 10.77
CA VAL A 151 -11.93 1.47 11.45
C VAL A 151 -11.73 0.02 11.84
N VAL A 152 -10.55 -0.48 11.55
CA VAL A 152 -10.14 -1.85 11.87
C VAL A 152 -8.93 -1.81 12.78
N LYS A 153 -8.80 -2.81 13.66
CA LYS A 153 -7.64 -3.04 14.50
C LYS A 153 -6.97 -4.33 14.10
N PHE A 154 -5.67 -4.29 13.91
CA PHE A 154 -4.84 -5.45 13.60
C PHE A 154 -4.19 -5.97 14.87
N ASP A 155 -4.44 -7.24 15.20
CA ASP A 155 -3.71 -7.97 16.22
C ASP A 155 -2.48 -8.61 15.56
N ILE A 156 -1.32 -8.00 15.79
CA ILE A 156 -0.05 -8.43 15.16
C ILE A 156 0.44 -9.77 15.73
N GLU A 157 0.08 -10.11 16.97
CA GLU A 157 0.50 -11.36 17.61
C GLU A 157 -0.27 -12.55 17.04
N ASN A 158 -1.57 -12.39 16.84
CA ASN A 158 -2.45 -13.44 16.33
C ASN A 158 -2.66 -13.39 14.81
N GLY A 159 -2.20 -12.33 14.15
CA GLY A 159 -2.37 -12.14 12.70
C GLY A 159 -3.83 -11.96 12.29
N THR A 160 -4.67 -11.39 13.15
CA THR A 160 -6.11 -11.21 12.92
C THR A 160 -6.49 -9.74 12.90
N THR A 161 -7.61 -9.44 12.26
CA THR A 161 -8.14 -8.07 12.16
C THR A 161 -9.61 -8.05 12.55
N GLU A 162 -10.00 -7.10 13.37
CA GLU A 162 -11.38 -6.86 13.76
C GLU A 162 -11.88 -5.47 13.34
N GLU A 163 -13.15 -5.36 13.01
CA GLU A 163 -13.81 -4.06 12.83
C GLU A 163 -14.15 -3.50 14.22
N VAL A 164 -13.51 -2.39 14.59
CA VAL A 164 -13.72 -1.74 15.89
C VAL A 164 -14.68 -0.57 15.82
N PHE A 165 -14.90 -0.02 14.64
CA PHE A 165 -15.87 1.06 14.42
C PHE A 165 -16.40 1.04 12.99
N LYS A 166 -17.70 1.34 12.85
CA LYS A 166 -18.35 1.61 11.58
C LYS A 166 -19.41 2.68 11.75
N SER A 167 -19.34 3.75 10.96
CA SER A 167 -20.36 4.77 10.98
C SER A 167 -21.65 4.26 10.32
N THR A 168 -22.80 4.74 10.85
CA THR A 168 -24.14 4.41 10.34
C THR A 168 -24.62 5.40 9.29
N GLU A 169 -23.85 6.45 9.01
CA GLU A 169 -24.26 7.50 8.06
C GLU A 169 -24.26 7.01 6.62
N ASP A 170 -25.33 7.29 5.92
CA ASP A 170 -25.44 7.04 4.49
C ASP A 170 -24.49 7.93 3.70
N ARG A 171 -23.92 7.35 2.63
CA ARG A 171 -23.06 8.07 1.70
C ARG A 171 -23.79 9.21 1.03
N LYS A 172 -23.29 10.40 1.19
CA LYS A 172 -23.73 11.52 0.34
C LYS A 172 -23.18 11.31 -1.08
N PRO A 173 -23.92 11.75 -2.13
CA PRO A 173 -23.53 11.47 -3.52
C PRO A 173 -22.10 11.86 -3.90
N TYR A 174 -21.56 12.94 -3.32
CA TYR A 174 -20.20 13.43 -3.59
C TYR A 174 -19.09 12.66 -2.84
N GLN A 175 -19.45 11.74 -1.94
CA GLN A 175 -18.49 10.98 -1.13
C GLN A 175 -18.25 9.55 -1.66
N LYS A 176 -18.87 9.16 -2.77
CA LYS A 176 -18.83 7.78 -3.27
C LYS A 176 -17.43 7.28 -3.63
N ASP A 177 -16.57 8.17 -4.09
CA ASP A 177 -15.28 7.82 -4.68
C ASP A 177 -14.08 8.22 -3.81
N PHE A 178 -14.31 8.59 -2.55
CA PHE A 178 -13.21 8.91 -1.65
C PHE A 178 -12.37 7.68 -1.37
N ARG A 179 -11.06 7.84 -1.55
CA ARG A 179 -10.04 6.82 -1.29
C ARG A 179 -9.11 7.31 -0.18
N GLY A 180 -8.60 6.38 0.61
CA GLY A 180 -7.55 6.69 1.56
C GLY A 180 -6.28 7.16 0.84
N GLY A 181 -5.70 8.27 1.30
CA GLY A 181 -4.53 8.89 0.65
C GLY A 181 -3.39 9.21 1.61
N SER A 182 -3.68 9.37 2.91
CA SER A 182 -2.70 9.77 3.92
C SER A 182 -2.83 8.92 5.18
N GLN A 183 -1.99 9.19 6.16
CA GLN A 183 -2.22 8.76 7.54
C GLN A 183 -3.32 9.63 8.18
N VAL A 184 -3.92 9.12 9.26
CA VAL A 184 -4.96 9.80 10.05
C VAL A 184 -4.35 10.24 11.37
N ILE A 185 -4.59 11.50 11.74
CA ILE A 185 -4.14 12.11 12.98
C ILE A 185 -5.34 12.26 13.91
#